data_0d8eadae4d14fe3dfe7864f84af2b8f6
#
_entry.id   0d8eadae4d14fe3dfe7864f84af2b8f6
#
_cell.length_a   1.000
_cell.length_b   1.000
_cell.length_c   1.000
_cell.angle_alpha   90.00
_cell.angle_beta   90.00
_cell.angle_gamma   90.00
#
_symmetry.space_group_name_H-M   'P 1'
#
loop_
_entity.id
_entity.type
_entity.pdbx_description
1 polymer ?
#
loop_
_entity_poly.entity_id
_entity_poly.type
_entity_poly.pdbx_seq_one_letter_code
_entity_poly.pdbx_strand_id
1 'polypeptide(L)'
;MRKVVEQIRAQQASDGDGVKLLRVFGGARPERFDPFLMLDEFGSDVASDYIGGFPPHPHRGFETVTYMLQGKMEHRDHMGNVGLLNDSDVQWMTAGRGIIHSEMPRQTEGRMRGFQLWVNLPAANKMKPAQYKDIPGDDIPVYTFGNFSVKAIAGQITLGDTLVKGYFDVPDTQAMMLDIHLAPGSVVELPLQSSMTSLVYTYDGAVALGEDKVPARQQTLSRMTGEGALQVTNDSTEEARLLVLAGEPLREPIVQHGPFVMNSVAEIEQAIEDYQAGVLAG
;
A
#
# COMPACT_ATOMS: atom_id res chain seq x y z
N MET A 1 24.11 6.43 5.29
CA MET A 1 23.11 5.51 4.69
C MET A 1 22.14 5.04 5.75
N ARG A 2 20.86 4.83 5.38
CA ARG A 2 19.87 4.19 6.25
C ARG A 2 20.28 2.74 6.51
N LYS A 3 19.93 2.23 7.70
CA LYS A 3 20.19 0.85 8.10
C LYS A 3 18.88 0.10 8.28
N VAL A 4 18.90 -1.19 8.02
CA VAL A 4 17.79 -2.09 8.34
C VAL A 4 17.71 -2.25 9.86
N VAL A 5 16.58 -1.90 10.46
CA VAL A 5 16.32 -2.08 11.92
C VAL A 5 15.41 -3.25 12.20
N GLU A 6 14.67 -3.71 11.21
CA GLU A 6 13.75 -4.82 11.36
C GLU A 6 13.43 -5.45 10.00
N GLN A 7 13.29 -6.76 9.97
CA GLN A 7 12.76 -7.51 8.82
C GLN A 7 11.61 -8.40 9.25
N ILE A 8 10.56 -8.42 8.43
CA ILE A 8 9.37 -9.23 8.63
C ILE A 8 9.15 -10.05 7.36
N ARG A 9 8.99 -11.36 7.52
CA ARG A 9 8.51 -12.22 6.45
C ARG A 9 6.99 -12.11 6.36
N ALA A 10 6.47 -11.85 5.16
CA ALA A 10 5.01 -11.85 4.93
C ALA A 10 4.41 -13.23 5.29
N GLN A 11 3.25 -13.21 5.92
CA GLN A 11 2.58 -14.41 6.44
C GLN A 11 1.37 -14.74 5.58
N GLN A 12 1.15 -16.04 5.34
CA GLN A 12 -0.09 -16.49 4.70
C GLN A 12 -1.30 -16.10 5.57
N ALA A 13 -2.29 -15.54 4.93
CA ALA A 13 -3.55 -15.12 5.54
C ALA A 13 -4.70 -15.33 4.55
N SER A 14 -5.91 -15.12 5.03
CA SER A 14 -7.11 -15.06 4.20
C SER A 14 -7.98 -13.91 4.67
N ASP A 15 -8.59 -13.21 3.74
CA ASP A 15 -9.53 -12.11 4.02
C ASP A 15 -10.68 -12.13 3.00
N GLY A 16 -11.67 -11.24 3.15
CA GLY A 16 -12.85 -11.25 2.30
C GLY A 16 -13.60 -12.57 2.36
N ASP A 17 -14.10 -13.05 1.22
CA ASP A 17 -14.75 -14.37 1.10
C ASP A 17 -13.73 -15.43 0.67
N GLY A 18 -12.76 -15.68 1.56
CA GLY A 18 -11.74 -16.72 1.39
C GLY A 18 -10.59 -16.38 0.44
N VAL A 19 -10.37 -15.09 0.13
CA VAL A 19 -9.23 -14.66 -0.69
C VAL A 19 -7.93 -14.98 0.03
N LYS A 20 -7.06 -15.76 -0.60
CA LYS A 20 -5.72 -16.03 -0.09
C LYS A 20 -4.79 -14.87 -0.37
N LEU A 21 -4.04 -14.47 0.63
CA LEU A 21 -3.11 -13.36 0.54
C LEU A 21 -1.88 -13.56 1.44
N LEU A 22 -0.90 -12.70 1.27
CA LEU A 22 0.23 -12.56 2.16
C LEU A 22 0.05 -11.26 2.94
N ARG A 23 -0.18 -11.35 4.25
CA ARG A 23 -0.16 -10.18 5.13
C ARG A 23 1.28 -9.79 5.41
N VAL A 24 1.69 -8.66 4.86
CA VAL A 24 3.05 -8.12 5.01
C VAL A 24 3.18 -7.47 6.37
N PHE A 25 2.21 -6.63 6.74
CA PHE A 25 2.02 -6.09 8.07
C PHE A 25 0.58 -5.61 8.28
N GLY A 26 0.20 -5.42 9.55
CA GLY A 26 -1.13 -4.97 9.97
C GLY A 26 -1.57 -5.65 11.27
N GLY A 27 -2.74 -5.29 11.78
CA GLY A 27 -3.37 -5.92 12.93
C GLY A 27 -2.99 -5.30 14.28
N ALA A 28 -2.54 -6.08 15.27
CA ALA A 28 -2.53 -5.73 16.68
C ALA A 28 -1.64 -4.52 17.11
N ARG A 29 -0.80 -4.01 16.22
CA ARG A 29 0.11 -2.89 16.51
C ARG A 29 0.10 -1.86 15.37
N PRO A 30 -1.04 -1.15 15.18
CA PRO A 30 -1.19 -0.22 14.06
C PRO A 30 -0.21 0.95 14.09
N GLU A 31 0.29 1.33 15.27
CA GLU A 31 1.27 2.42 15.45
C GLU A 31 2.67 2.09 14.93
N ARG A 32 2.95 0.80 14.66
CA ARG A 32 4.31 0.30 14.37
C ARG A 32 4.93 0.93 13.12
N PHE A 33 4.10 1.21 12.12
CA PHE A 33 4.54 1.75 10.83
C PHE A 33 3.80 3.03 10.43
N ASP A 34 3.29 3.78 11.43
CA ASP A 34 2.62 5.07 11.19
C ASP A 34 3.39 5.90 10.14
N PRO A 35 2.73 6.38 9.05
CA PRO A 35 1.28 6.45 8.84
C PRO A 35 0.66 5.22 8.15
N PHE A 36 1.41 4.15 7.90
CA PHE A 36 0.93 2.94 7.23
C PHE A 36 0.33 1.96 8.24
N LEU A 37 -0.90 1.52 7.98
CA LEU A 37 -1.67 0.68 8.90
C LEU A 37 -1.60 -0.80 8.54
N MET A 38 -1.61 -1.11 7.24
CA MET A 38 -1.62 -2.48 6.72
C MET A 38 -1.07 -2.52 5.31
N LEU A 39 -0.38 -3.61 4.96
CA LEU A 39 -0.06 -3.98 3.59
C LEU A 39 -0.34 -5.46 3.41
N ASP A 40 -1.17 -5.77 2.43
CA ASP A 40 -1.41 -7.13 1.95
C ASP A 40 -0.95 -7.25 0.50
N GLU A 41 -0.33 -8.37 0.17
CA GLU A 41 -0.13 -8.85 -1.20
C GLU A 41 -1.13 -9.97 -1.45
N PHE A 42 -2.17 -9.70 -2.23
CA PHE A 42 -3.08 -10.74 -2.69
C PHE A 42 -2.59 -11.31 -4.02
N GLY A 43 -2.77 -12.61 -4.23
CA GLY A 43 -2.43 -13.19 -5.51
C GLY A 43 -2.39 -14.70 -5.52
N SER A 44 -2.92 -15.26 -6.63
CA SER A 44 -2.87 -16.69 -6.94
C SER A 44 -3.03 -16.88 -8.44
N ASP A 45 -2.51 -18.01 -8.93
CA ASP A 45 -2.78 -18.53 -10.28
C ASP A 45 -4.04 -19.42 -10.30
N VAL A 46 -4.61 -19.70 -9.12
CA VAL A 46 -5.76 -20.58 -8.94
C VAL A 46 -7.00 -19.77 -8.61
N ALA A 47 -7.99 -19.76 -9.49
CA ALA A 47 -9.19 -18.91 -9.37
C ALA A 47 -9.96 -19.12 -8.04
N SER A 48 -10.04 -20.34 -7.51
CA SER A 48 -10.70 -20.62 -6.23
C SER A 48 -10.06 -19.92 -5.02
N ASP A 49 -8.84 -19.41 -5.16
CA ASP A 49 -8.13 -18.69 -4.11
C ASP A 49 -8.49 -17.21 -4.03
N TYR A 50 -9.12 -16.67 -5.10
CA TYR A 50 -9.45 -15.23 -5.16
C TYR A 50 -10.89 -14.92 -5.58
N ILE A 51 -11.62 -15.85 -6.20
CA ILE A 51 -12.91 -15.59 -6.85
C ILE A 51 -14.01 -15.10 -5.89
N GLY A 52 -13.90 -15.42 -4.59
CA GLY A 52 -14.82 -14.95 -3.57
C GLY A 52 -14.76 -13.43 -3.39
N GLY A 53 -13.61 -12.82 -3.67
CA GLY A 53 -13.40 -11.37 -3.58
C GLY A 53 -13.63 -10.81 -2.18
N PHE A 54 -13.91 -9.51 -2.15
CA PHE A 54 -14.25 -8.79 -0.93
C PHE A 54 -15.68 -8.25 -1.06
N PRO A 55 -16.69 -9.01 -0.56
CA PRO A 55 -18.09 -8.61 -0.57
C PRO A 55 -18.31 -7.27 0.14
N PRO A 56 -19.50 -6.64 0.04
CA PRO A 56 -19.76 -5.35 0.64
C PRO A 56 -19.34 -5.26 2.11
N HIS A 57 -18.42 -4.34 2.38
CA HIS A 57 -17.89 -4.07 3.72
C HIS A 57 -17.63 -2.58 3.92
N PRO A 58 -17.70 -2.09 5.19
CA PRO A 58 -17.51 -0.68 5.50
C PRO A 58 -16.04 -0.34 5.71
N HIS A 59 -15.70 0.97 5.61
CA HIS A 59 -14.47 1.56 6.13
C HIS A 59 -14.76 2.95 6.72
N ARG A 60 -13.98 3.38 7.74
CA ARG A 60 -13.97 4.75 8.26
C ARG A 60 -12.60 5.12 8.81
N GLY A 61 -12.15 6.35 8.52
CA GLY A 61 -11.05 7.03 9.21
C GLY A 61 -9.67 6.87 8.59
N PHE A 62 -9.55 6.30 7.39
CA PHE A 62 -8.27 6.08 6.70
C PHE A 62 -8.44 6.05 5.18
N GLU A 63 -7.37 5.78 4.47
CA GLU A 63 -7.33 5.63 3.02
C GLU A 63 -6.87 4.23 2.64
N THR A 64 -7.37 3.71 1.51
CA THR A 64 -6.90 2.45 0.92
C THR A 64 -6.30 2.71 -0.45
N VAL A 65 -5.26 1.95 -0.79
CA VAL A 65 -4.65 1.95 -2.12
C VAL A 65 -4.65 0.52 -2.63
N THR A 66 -5.41 0.28 -3.69
CA THR A 66 -5.38 -0.98 -4.43
C THR A 66 -4.48 -0.79 -5.64
N TYR A 67 -3.39 -1.55 -5.73
CA TYR A 67 -2.50 -1.56 -6.89
C TYR A 67 -2.50 -2.95 -7.51
N MET A 68 -3.07 -3.05 -8.70
CA MET A 68 -3.09 -4.28 -9.48
C MET A 68 -1.76 -4.49 -10.17
N LEU A 69 -1.10 -5.62 -9.93
CA LEU A 69 0.02 -6.06 -10.75
C LEU A 69 -0.47 -6.84 -11.97
N GLN A 70 -1.50 -7.67 -11.78
CA GLN A 70 -2.10 -8.49 -12.82
C GLN A 70 -3.52 -8.88 -12.46
N GLY A 71 -4.38 -8.96 -13.46
CA GLY A 71 -5.77 -9.39 -13.32
C GLY A 71 -6.77 -8.22 -13.35
N LYS A 72 -8.03 -8.54 -13.05
CA LYS A 72 -9.14 -7.59 -13.13
C LYS A 72 -9.96 -7.61 -11.87
N MET A 73 -10.17 -6.44 -11.28
CA MET A 73 -10.95 -6.22 -10.06
C MET A 73 -12.01 -5.16 -10.31
N GLU A 74 -13.27 -5.46 -10.04
CA GLU A 74 -14.33 -4.47 -10.05
C GLU A 74 -14.57 -3.95 -8.64
N HIS A 75 -14.55 -2.65 -8.50
CA HIS A 75 -14.94 -1.91 -7.31
C HIS A 75 -16.35 -1.37 -7.48
N ARG A 76 -17.18 -1.50 -6.43
CA ARG A 76 -18.51 -0.88 -6.34
C ARG A 76 -18.68 -0.25 -4.96
N ASP A 77 -19.32 0.90 -4.90
CA ASP A 77 -19.64 1.55 -3.64
C ASP A 77 -21.14 1.71 -3.42
N HIS A 78 -21.50 2.14 -2.20
CA HIS A 78 -22.89 2.38 -1.78
C HIS A 78 -23.56 3.54 -2.53
N MET A 79 -22.82 4.43 -3.17
CA MET A 79 -23.32 5.55 -3.97
C MET A 79 -23.67 5.13 -5.41
N GLY A 80 -23.43 3.85 -5.77
CA GLY A 80 -23.71 3.30 -7.10
C GLY A 80 -22.57 3.52 -8.11
N ASN A 81 -21.41 4.00 -7.66
CA ASN A 81 -20.26 4.08 -8.53
C ASN A 81 -19.67 2.69 -8.79
N VAL A 82 -19.15 2.49 -9.99
CA VAL A 82 -18.53 1.24 -10.44
C VAL A 82 -17.25 1.59 -11.18
N GLY A 83 -16.13 0.98 -10.75
CA GLY A 83 -14.83 1.05 -11.39
C GLY A 83 -14.31 -0.33 -11.77
N LEU A 84 -13.49 -0.43 -12.78
CA LEU A 84 -12.78 -1.64 -13.16
C LEU A 84 -11.29 -1.35 -13.19
N LEU A 85 -10.54 -2.04 -12.34
CA LEU A 85 -9.09 -2.04 -12.35
C LEU A 85 -8.57 -3.21 -13.17
N ASN A 86 -7.67 -2.93 -14.10
CA ASN A 86 -6.95 -3.90 -14.92
C ASN A 86 -5.49 -4.01 -14.46
N ASP A 87 -4.68 -4.72 -15.25
CA ASP A 87 -3.25 -4.83 -15.01
C ASP A 87 -2.61 -3.44 -14.87
N SER A 88 -1.81 -3.26 -13.83
CA SER A 88 -1.09 -2.02 -13.53
C SER A 88 -1.92 -0.83 -13.06
N ASP A 89 -3.25 -0.93 -13.01
CA ASP A 89 -4.13 0.14 -12.53
C ASP A 89 -4.01 0.35 -11.02
N VAL A 90 -4.31 1.57 -10.59
CA VAL A 90 -4.30 1.96 -9.17
C VAL A 90 -5.62 2.63 -8.82
N GLN A 91 -6.21 2.22 -7.70
CA GLN A 91 -7.27 2.96 -7.03
C GLN A 91 -6.76 3.55 -5.73
N TRP A 92 -6.96 4.84 -5.52
CA TRP A 92 -6.77 5.51 -4.24
C TRP A 92 -8.13 5.93 -3.70
N MET A 93 -8.50 5.38 -2.55
CA MET A 93 -9.80 5.64 -1.93
C MET A 93 -9.60 6.25 -0.54
N THR A 94 -10.22 7.40 -0.31
CA THR A 94 -10.39 7.97 1.02
C THR A 94 -11.69 7.44 1.59
N ALA A 95 -11.64 6.63 2.65
CA ALA A 95 -12.86 6.20 3.35
C ALA A 95 -13.48 7.35 4.15
N GLY A 96 -12.63 8.19 4.76
CA GLY A 96 -13.09 9.37 5.48
C GLY A 96 -14.14 9.06 6.53
N ARG A 97 -15.27 9.78 6.52
CA ARG A 97 -16.39 9.57 7.47
C ARG A 97 -17.10 8.24 7.32
N GLY A 98 -16.98 7.59 6.16
CA GLY A 98 -17.51 6.26 5.93
C GLY A 98 -17.78 5.96 4.46
N ILE A 99 -17.46 4.75 4.06
CA ILE A 99 -17.81 4.17 2.77
C ILE A 99 -18.20 2.70 2.97
N ILE A 100 -19.12 2.20 2.15
CA ILE A 100 -19.39 0.77 2.01
C ILE A 100 -19.08 0.41 0.58
N HIS A 101 -18.16 -0.53 0.38
CA HIS A 101 -17.72 -0.93 -0.95
C HIS A 101 -17.52 -2.44 -1.06
N SER A 102 -17.35 -2.90 -2.28
CA SER A 102 -16.96 -4.28 -2.59
C SER A 102 -15.88 -4.28 -3.68
N GLU A 103 -15.00 -5.27 -3.62
CA GLU A 103 -13.93 -5.48 -4.59
C GLU A 103 -14.03 -6.92 -5.09
N MET A 104 -14.51 -7.10 -6.32
CA MET A 104 -14.84 -8.40 -6.87
C MET A 104 -14.01 -8.71 -8.10
N PRO A 105 -13.34 -9.88 -8.16
CA PRO A 105 -12.62 -10.34 -9.34
C PRO A 105 -13.52 -10.37 -10.57
N ARG A 106 -13.00 -9.92 -11.72
CA ARG A 106 -13.67 -9.97 -13.02
C ARG A 106 -12.98 -10.92 -14.00
N GLN A 107 -12.46 -12.00 -13.46
CA GLN A 107 -11.87 -13.11 -14.18
C GLN A 107 -12.19 -14.42 -13.47
N THR A 108 -12.24 -15.52 -14.22
CA THR A 108 -12.53 -16.88 -13.73
C THR A 108 -11.33 -17.81 -13.90
N GLU A 109 -10.25 -17.32 -14.48
CA GLU A 109 -9.00 -18.03 -14.72
C GLU A 109 -7.83 -17.06 -14.83
N GLY A 110 -6.62 -17.57 -14.81
CA GLY A 110 -5.40 -16.78 -14.90
C GLY A 110 -4.97 -16.18 -13.56
N ARG A 111 -3.82 -15.56 -13.58
CA ARG A 111 -3.22 -14.97 -12.39
C ARG A 111 -3.94 -13.68 -12.00
N MET A 112 -4.20 -13.55 -10.71
CA MET A 112 -4.56 -12.28 -10.08
C MET A 112 -3.52 -11.95 -9.04
N ARG A 113 -2.95 -10.74 -9.07
CA ARG A 113 -1.95 -10.29 -8.11
C ARG A 113 -2.01 -8.78 -7.94
N GLY A 114 -1.89 -8.33 -6.72
CA GLY A 114 -1.84 -6.90 -6.41
C GLY A 114 -1.57 -6.65 -4.93
N PHE A 115 -1.64 -5.37 -4.57
CA PHE A 115 -1.42 -4.91 -3.21
C PHE A 115 -2.61 -4.12 -2.72
N GLN A 116 -2.88 -4.28 -1.42
CA GLN A 116 -3.80 -3.43 -0.65
C GLN A 116 -3.00 -2.76 0.45
N LEU A 117 -2.85 -1.45 0.36
CA LEU A 117 -2.18 -0.63 1.37
C LEU A 117 -3.23 0.21 2.10
N TRP A 118 -3.15 0.27 3.42
CA TRP A 118 -3.93 1.19 4.23
C TRP A 118 -3.03 2.31 4.75
N VAL A 119 -3.45 3.56 4.52
CA VAL A 119 -2.76 4.78 4.95
C VAL A 119 -3.66 5.53 5.92
N ASN A 120 -3.13 5.89 7.08
CA ASN A 120 -3.90 6.58 8.11
C ASN A 120 -4.19 8.03 7.71
N LEU A 121 -5.25 8.59 8.27
CA LEU A 121 -5.58 10.00 8.20
C LEU A 121 -5.38 10.66 9.57
N PRO A 122 -4.93 11.93 9.62
CA PRO A 122 -4.89 12.68 10.86
C PRO A 122 -6.32 12.86 11.42
N ALA A 123 -6.45 12.95 12.72
CA ALA A 123 -7.74 13.10 13.43
C ALA A 123 -8.62 14.18 12.81
N ALA A 124 -8.04 15.32 12.45
CA ALA A 124 -8.74 16.44 11.82
C ALA A 124 -9.42 16.08 10.48
N ASN A 125 -8.91 15.06 9.78
CA ASN A 125 -9.34 14.71 8.42
C ASN A 125 -10.04 13.36 8.33
N LYS A 126 -10.17 12.61 9.46
CA LYS A 126 -10.83 11.29 9.46
C LYS A 126 -12.31 11.35 9.06
N MET A 127 -12.98 12.48 9.33
CA MET A 127 -14.39 12.64 8.99
C MET A 127 -14.63 13.44 7.69
N LYS A 128 -13.61 13.60 6.83
CA LYS A 128 -13.79 14.20 5.50
C LYS A 128 -14.70 13.31 4.62
N PRO A 129 -15.36 13.86 3.58
CA PRO A 129 -16.17 13.05 2.68
C PRO A 129 -15.39 11.90 2.04
N ALA A 130 -16.07 10.76 1.87
CA ALA A 130 -15.50 9.64 1.12
C ALA A 130 -15.31 10.03 -0.35
N GLN A 131 -14.22 9.58 -0.95
CA GLN A 131 -13.92 9.77 -2.37
C GLN A 131 -12.92 8.72 -2.84
N TYR A 132 -12.89 8.43 -4.14
CA TYR A 132 -11.84 7.60 -4.72
C TYR A 132 -11.55 8.02 -6.16
N LYS A 133 -10.41 7.55 -6.65
CA LYS A 133 -9.97 7.79 -8.01
C LYS A 133 -9.31 6.53 -8.56
N ASP A 134 -9.83 6.05 -9.68
CA ASP A 134 -9.26 4.96 -10.45
C ASP A 134 -8.35 5.55 -11.53
N ILE A 135 -7.12 5.06 -11.61
CA ILE A 135 -6.13 5.54 -12.55
C ILE A 135 -5.62 4.37 -13.38
N PRO A 136 -5.77 4.44 -14.71
CA PRO A 136 -5.15 3.49 -15.61
C PRO A 136 -3.64 3.41 -15.40
N GLY A 137 -3.09 2.21 -15.47
CA GLY A 137 -1.67 1.97 -15.23
C GLY A 137 -0.75 2.76 -16.16
N ASP A 138 -1.21 3.06 -17.38
CA ASP A 138 -0.48 3.87 -18.36
C ASP A 138 -0.41 5.36 -17.99
N ASP A 139 -1.34 5.84 -17.15
CA ASP A 139 -1.34 7.22 -16.66
C ASP A 139 -0.43 7.41 -15.44
N ILE A 140 0.01 6.34 -14.80
CA ILE A 140 0.96 6.40 -13.67
C ILE A 140 2.37 6.65 -14.21
N PRO A 141 3.04 7.73 -13.77
CA PRO A 141 4.37 8.07 -14.27
C PRO A 141 5.40 6.96 -14.04
N VAL A 142 6.15 6.62 -15.09
CA VAL A 142 7.28 5.69 -15.04
C VAL A 142 8.53 6.42 -15.47
N TYR A 143 9.57 6.35 -14.64
CA TYR A 143 10.89 6.95 -14.88
C TYR A 143 11.92 5.84 -15.04
N THR A 144 12.71 5.90 -16.12
CA THR A 144 13.75 4.90 -16.42
C THR A 144 15.14 5.50 -16.23
N PHE A 145 15.97 4.81 -15.47
CA PHE A 145 17.34 5.22 -15.12
C PHE A 145 18.34 4.09 -15.49
N GLY A 146 18.68 4.03 -16.77
CA GLY A 146 19.63 3.01 -17.25
C GLY A 146 19.15 1.57 -16.94
N ASN A 147 19.55 1.04 -15.80
CA ASN A 147 19.30 -0.35 -15.39
C ASN A 147 18.25 -0.52 -14.29
N PHE A 148 17.49 0.53 -13.97
CA PHE A 148 16.32 0.43 -13.11
C PHE A 148 15.19 1.37 -13.57
N SER A 149 13.98 1.08 -13.17
CA SER A 149 12.81 1.94 -13.39
C SER A 149 12.02 2.14 -12.11
N VAL A 150 11.29 3.26 -12.06
CA VAL A 150 10.45 3.66 -10.93
C VAL A 150 9.07 4.01 -11.47
N LYS A 151 8.05 3.22 -11.15
CA LYS A 151 6.65 3.59 -11.31
C LYS A 151 6.24 4.37 -10.06
N ALA A 152 5.98 5.66 -10.25
CA ALA A 152 5.71 6.57 -9.15
C ALA A 152 4.19 6.70 -8.93
N ILE A 153 3.67 5.95 -7.95
CA ILE A 153 2.24 5.94 -7.65
C ILE A 153 1.87 7.19 -6.85
N ALA A 154 2.59 7.48 -5.78
CA ALA A 154 2.33 8.63 -4.91
C ALA A 154 3.60 9.27 -4.38
N GLY A 155 3.52 10.56 -4.02
CA GLY A 155 4.60 11.35 -3.44
C GLY A 155 5.62 11.82 -4.47
N GLN A 156 6.75 12.32 -4.00
CA GLN A 156 7.83 12.79 -4.88
C GLN A 156 9.21 12.63 -4.25
N ILE A 157 10.21 12.41 -5.10
CA ILE A 157 11.61 12.28 -4.70
C ILE A 157 12.52 12.73 -5.84
N THR A 158 13.69 13.29 -5.54
CA THR A 158 14.68 13.65 -6.56
C THR A 158 15.75 12.55 -6.64
N LEU A 159 15.90 11.93 -7.80
CA LEU A 159 16.93 10.93 -8.10
C LEU A 159 17.95 11.51 -9.09
N GLY A 160 19.16 11.76 -8.62
CA GLY A 160 20.13 12.57 -9.37
C GLY A 160 19.55 13.95 -9.65
N ASP A 161 19.46 14.32 -10.94
CA ASP A 161 18.86 15.61 -11.38
C ASP A 161 17.38 15.48 -11.78
N THR A 162 16.77 14.30 -11.61
CA THR A 162 15.39 14.04 -12.04
C THR A 162 14.43 14.10 -10.87
N LEU A 163 13.42 14.97 -10.95
CA LEU A 163 12.28 14.94 -10.04
C LEU A 163 11.34 13.80 -10.45
N VAL A 164 11.32 12.74 -9.67
CA VAL A 164 10.34 11.66 -9.76
C VAL A 164 9.10 12.09 -8.97
N LYS A 165 8.00 12.35 -9.68
CA LYS A 165 6.73 12.76 -9.08
C LYS A 165 5.66 11.72 -9.36
N GLY A 166 5.02 11.23 -8.32
CA GLY A 166 3.90 10.31 -8.38
C GLY A 166 2.62 10.95 -8.89
N TYR A 167 1.69 10.11 -9.28
CA TYR A 167 0.38 10.55 -9.74
C TYR A 167 -0.42 11.19 -8.60
N PHE A 168 -0.44 10.56 -7.42
CA PHE A 168 -1.16 11.06 -6.26
C PHE A 168 -0.30 11.98 -5.41
N ASP A 169 -0.88 13.13 -5.05
CA ASP A 169 -0.37 13.99 -3.98
C ASP A 169 -1.12 13.64 -2.68
N VAL A 170 -0.39 13.38 -1.62
CA VAL A 170 -0.94 12.91 -0.33
C VAL A 170 -0.50 13.87 0.79
N PRO A 171 -1.10 15.08 0.85
CA PRO A 171 -0.61 16.15 1.72
C PRO A 171 -0.68 15.82 3.20
N ASP A 172 -1.64 15.00 3.63
CA ASP A 172 -1.86 14.66 5.05
C ASP A 172 -0.69 13.91 5.69
N THR A 173 -0.05 13.02 4.94
CA THR A 173 1.03 12.15 5.42
C THR A 173 2.29 12.24 4.56
N GLN A 174 2.26 13.03 3.48
CA GLN A 174 3.29 13.05 2.45
C GLN A 174 3.68 11.64 1.99
N ALA A 175 2.70 10.74 1.99
CA ALA A 175 2.94 9.33 1.68
C ALA A 175 3.49 9.17 0.27
N MET A 176 4.55 8.40 0.16
CA MET A 176 5.18 7.99 -1.07
C MET A 176 5.00 6.49 -1.26
N MET A 177 4.59 6.10 -2.46
CA MET A 177 4.51 4.71 -2.91
C MET A 177 5.18 4.60 -4.26
N LEU A 178 6.33 3.93 -4.30
CA LEU A 178 7.11 3.69 -5.51
C LEU A 178 7.21 2.19 -5.75
N ASP A 179 6.93 1.76 -6.98
CA ASP A 179 7.25 0.41 -7.45
C ASP A 179 8.53 0.48 -8.28
N ILE A 180 9.59 -0.19 -7.80
CA ILE A 180 10.94 -0.10 -8.36
C ILE A 180 11.34 -1.46 -8.91
N HIS A 181 11.74 -1.46 -10.18
CA HIS A 181 12.28 -2.63 -10.86
C HIS A 181 13.78 -2.44 -11.09
N LEU A 182 14.58 -3.35 -10.58
CA LEU A 182 16.04 -3.32 -10.60
C LEU A 182 16.60 -4.48 -11.42
N ALA A 183 17.21 -4.18 -12.56
CA ALA A 183 17.96 -5.20 -13.32
C ALA A 183 19.17 -5.70 -12.51
N PRO A 184 19.75 -6.87 -12.85
CA PRO A 184 21.00 -7.35 -12.25
C PRO A 184 22.11 -6.30 -12.25
N GLY A 185 22.83 -6.18 -11.12
CA GLY A 185 23.92 -5.22 -10.94
C GLY A 185 23.49 -3.76 -10.69
N SER A 186 22.19 -3.50 -10.55
CA SER A 186 21.68 -2.15 -10.30
C SER A 186 21.91 -1.70 -8.87
N VAL A 187 22.13 -0.39 -8.71
CA VAL A 187 22.14 0.30 -7.42
C VAL A 187 21.26 1.54 -7.55
N VAL A 188 20.38 1.75 -6.58
CA VAL A 188 19.58 2.98 -6.45
C VAL A 188 19.76 3.56 -5.06
N GLU A 189 19.88 4.89 -4.99
CA GLU A 189 19.89 5.64 -3.74
C GLU A 189 18.67 6.55 -3.70
N LEU A 190 17.87 6.41 -2.64
CA LEU A 190 16.65 7.17 -2.43
C LEU A 190 16.88 8.14 -1.27
N PRO A 191 17.00 9.46 -1.54
CA PRO A 191 17.24 10.49 -0.52
C PRO A 191 15.93 10.85 0.22
N LEU A 192 15.45 9.93 1.05
CA LEU A 192 14.24 10.12 1.84
C LEU A 192 14.46 11.09 3.00
N GLN A 193 13.43 11.86 3.36
CA GLN A 193 13.48 12.76 4.52
C GLN A 193 13.63 11.96 5.83
N SER A 194 14.43 12.48 6.78
CA SER A 194 14.78 11.77 8.01
C SER A 194 13.59 11.55 8.95
N SER A 195 12.56 12.39 8.88
CA SER A 195 11.34 12.28 9.68
C SER A 195 10.42 11.15 9.24
N MET A 196 10.53 10.70 7.98
CA MET A 196 9.63 9.70 7.41
C MET A 196 9.88 8.29 7.92
N THR A 197 8.82 7.59 8.27
CA THR A 197 8.81 6.13 8.29
C THR A 197 9.16 5.64 6.89
N SER A 198 10.07 4.68 6.77
CA SER A 198 10.49 4.12 5.49
C SER A 198 10.55 2.61 5.51
N LEU A 199 9.88 2.01 4.55
CA LEU A 199 9.69 0.57 4.41
C LEU A 199 10.06 0.13 2.99
N VAL A 200 10.68 -1.03 2.87
CA VAL A 200 10.98 -1.69 1.60
C VAL A 200 10.37 -3.08 1.63
N TYR A 201 9.45 -3.35 0.73
CA TYR A 201 8.89 -4.69 0.53
C TYR A 201 9.41 -5.28 -0.76
N THR A 202 10.28 -6.28 -0.67
CA THR A 202 10.76 -7.04 -1.83
C THR A 202 9.71 -8.09 -2.19
N TYR A 203 8.99 -7.89 -3.30
CA TYR A 203 7.92 -8.80 -3.70
C TYR A 203 8.33 -9.80 -4.81
N ASP A 204 9.38 -9.50 -5.59
CA ASP A 204 10.00 -10.45 -6.51
C ASP A 204 11.53 -10.34 -6.44
N GLY A 205 12.22 -11.48 -6.57
CA GLY A 205 13.69 -11.56 -6.54
C GLY A 205 14.29 -11.33 -5.14
N ALA A 206 15.47 -10.71 -5.10
CA ALA A 206 16.18 -10.40 -3.87
C ALA A 206 17.05 -9.15 -4.06
N VAL A 207 17.19 -8.36 -3.02
CA VAL A 207 18.06 -7.18 -2.97
C VAL A 207 18.90 -7.14 -1.70
N ALA A 208 19.92 -6.31 -1.68
CA ALA A 208 20.67 -5.95 -0.49
C ALA A 208 20.36 -4.48 -0.12
N LEU A 209 20.14 -4.21 1.17
CA LEU A 209 19.68 -2.92 1.68
C LEU A 209 20.72 -2.25 2.57
N GLY A 210 20.90 -0.96 2.37
CA GLY A 210 21.79 -0.11 3.15
C GLY A 210 23.28 -0.38 2.89
N GLU A 211 24.12 0.34 3.61
CA GLU A 211 25.58 0.21 3.52
C GLU A 211 26.07 -1.19 3.93
N ASP A 212 25.40 -1.78 4.94
CA ASP A 212 25.74 -3.11 5.46
C ASP A 212 25.27 -4.25 4.52
N LYS A 213 24.63 -3.92 3.39
CA LYS A 213 24.12 -4.87 2.39
C LYS A 213 23.27 -5.99 2.99
N VAL A 214 22.35 -5.64 3.90
CA VAL A 214 21.49 -6.61 4.55
C VAL A 214 20.56 -7.26 3.49
N PRO A 215 20.58 -8.59 3.33
CA PRO A 215 19.79 -9.26 2.31
C PRO A 215 18.29 -9.18 2.62
N ALA A 216 17.51 -8.78 1.62
CA ALA A 216 16.05 -8.82 1.63
C ALA A 216 15.56 -9.69 0.47
N ARG A 217 15.11 -10.91 0.80
CA ARG A 217 14.59 -11.89 -0.16
C ARG A 217 13.13 -11.58 -0.48
N GLN A 218 12.63 -12.20 -1.53
CA GLN A 218 11.20 -12.15 -1.89
C GLN A 218 10.30 -12.32 -0.66
N GLN A 219 9.20 -11.56 -0.61
CA GLN A 219 8.21 -11.55 0.48
C GLN A 219 8.79 -11.09 1.84
N THR A 220 9.78 -10.20 1.81
CA THR A 220 10.37 -9.64 3.02
C THR A 220 10.14 -8.13 3.06
N LEU A 221 9.52 -7.65 4.14
CA LEU A 221 9.47 -6.24 4.50
C LEU A 221 10.70 -5.88 5.33
N SER A 222 11.35 -4.77 4.99
CA SER A 222 12.44 -4.20 5.76
C SER A 222 12.08 -2.79 6.20
N ARG A 223 12.14 -2.52 7.52
CA ARG A 223 12.03 -1.17 8.09
C ARG A 223 13.41 -0.57 8.23
N MET A 224 13.55 0.68 7.78
CA MET A 224 14.81 1.39 7.73
C MET A 224 14.92 2.45 8.84
N THR A 225 16.14 2.83 9.22
CA THR A 225 16.38 4.01 10.09
C THR A 225 15.90 5.29 9.40
N GLY A 226 15.72 6.37 10.18
CA GLY A 226 15.29 7.67 9.67
C GLY A 226 16.39 8.53 9.02
N GLU A 227 17.67 8.17 9.06
CA GLU A 227 18.76 9.04 8.63
C GLU A 227 19.49 8.52 7.39
N GLY A 228 19.89 9.47 6.52
CA GLY A 228 20.64 9.21 5.30
C GLY A 228 19.77 8.70 4.14
N ALA A 229 20.40 8.46 3.00
CA ALA A 229 19.75 7.86 1.84
C ALA A 229 19.51 6.36 2.06
N LEU A 230 18.43 5.85 1.51
CA LEU A 230 18.16 4.42 1.39
C LEU A 230 18.87 3.88 0.16
N GLN A 231 19.86 3.03 0.33
CA GLN A 231 20.52 2.33 -0.77
C GLN A 231 19.89 0.95 -0.96
N VAL A 232 19.58 0.61 -2.21
CA VAL A 232 19.11 -0.70 -2.62
C VAL A 232 20.03 -1.21 -3.74
N THR A 233 20.53 -2.42 -3.59
CA THR A 233 21.42 -3.07 -4.56
C THR A 233 20.83 -4.40 -5.00
N ASN A 234 20.80 -4.65 -6.30
CA ASN A 234 20.50 -5.96 -6.84
C ASN A 234 21.80 -6.65 -7.27
N ASP A 235 22.39 -7.41 -6.36
CA ASP A 235 23.60 -8.22 -6.62
C ASP A 235 23.25 -9.62 -7.19
N SER A 236 21.98 -9.89 -7.52
CA SER A 236 21.50 -11.17 -8.08
C SER A 236 21.67 -11.23 -9.61
N THR A 237 21.34 -12.36 -10.21
CA THR A 237 21.35 -12.59 -11.66
C THR A 237 20.00 -12.34 -12.33
N GLU A 238 18.96 -12.03 -11.54
CA GLU A 238 17.60 -11.80 -12.00
C GLU A 238 17.11 -10.39 -11.62
N GLU A 239 16.08 -9.92 -12.30
CA GLU A 239 15.41 -8.68 -11.92
C GLU A 239 14.80 -8.81 -10.52
N ALA A 240 14.94 -7.77 -9.72
CA ALA A 240 14.27 -7.65 -8.44
C ALA A 240 13.22 -6.54 -8.49
N ARG A 241 12.09 -6.75 -7.80
CA ARG A 241 10.99 -5.79 -7.73
C ARG A 241 10.62 -5.52 -6.28
N LEU A 242 10.39 -4.27 -5.98
CA LEU A 242 10.10 -3.84 -4.61
C LEU A 242 9.18 -2.64 -4.56
N LEU A 243 8.32 -2.62 -3.53
CA LEU A 243 7.61 -1.42 -3.12
C LEU A 243 8.45 -0.66 -2.09
N VAL A 244 8.64 0.64 -2.34
CA VAL A 244 9.17 1.57 -1.33
C VAL A 244 8.01 2.43 -0.84
N LEU A 245 7.76 2.35 0.48
CA LEU A 245 6.78 3.17 1.17
C LEU A 245 7.52 4.13 2.08
N ALA A 246 7.22 5.42 1.98
CA ALA A 246 7.72 6.42 2.93
C ALA A 246 6.62 7.43 3.25
N GLY A 247 6.57 7.93 4.49
CA GLY A 247 5.53 8.89 4.89
C GLY A 247 5.82 9.50 6.26
N GLU A 248 5.32 10.71 6.47
CA GLU A 248 5.40 11.38 7.76
C GLU A 248 4.47 10.70 8.77
N PRO A 249 5.00 10.19 9.89
CA PRO A 249 4.17 9.62 10.94
C PRO A 249 3.28 10.68 11.56
N LEU A 250 2.02 10.37 11.76
CA LEU A 250 1.04 11.30 12.37
C LEU A 250 1.27 11.50 13.87
N ARG A 251 1.81 10.46 14.55
CA ARG A 251 2.07 10.47 16.00
C ARG A 251 0.82 10.77 16.82
N GLU A 252 -0.32 10.39 16.32
CA GLU A 252 -1.61 10.47 16.99
C GLU A 252 -1.99 9.10 17.57
N PRO A 253 -2.87 9.03 18.57
CA PRO A 253 -3.44 7.75 19.02
C PRO A 253 -4.11 7.02 17.86
N ILE A 254 -3.90 5.71 17.76
CA ILE A 254 -4.55 4.85 16.76
C ILE A 254 -5.34 3.78 17.49
N VAL A 255 -6.65 3.78 17.30
CA VAL A 255 -7.56 2.73 17.78
C VAL A 255 -8.19 2.08 16.55
N GLN A 256 -7.94 0.78 16.37
CA GLN A 256 -8.45 0.01 15.25
C GLN A 256 -9.37 -1.11 15.75
N HIS A 257 -10.52 -1.23 15.12
CA HIS A 257 -11.40 -2.38 15.28
C HIS A 257 -11.96 -2.79 13.93
N GLY A 258 -11.49 -3.93 13.43
CA GLY A 258 -11.83 -4.39 12.08
C GLY A 258 -11.55 -3.31 11.03
N PRO A 259 -12.60 -2.88 10.28
CA PRO A 259 -12.48 -1.94 9.16
C PRO A 259 -12.55 -0.46 9.59
N PHE A 260 -12.49 -0.17 10.88
CA PHE A 260 -12.55 1.20 11.41
C PHE A 260 -11.24 1.57 12.11
N VAL A 261 -10.70 2.73 11.78
CA VAL A 261 -9.46 3.26 12.37
C VAL A 261 -9.68 4.71 12.79
N MET A 262 -9.76 4.91 14.10
CA MET A 262 -10.06 6.21 14.71
C MET A 262 -8.97 6.57 15.75
N ASN A 263 -9.19 7.62 16.54
CA ASN A 263 -8.23 8.06 17.55
C ASN A 263 -8.65 7.68 18.99
N SER A 264 -9.88 7.23 19.19
CA SER A 264 -10.40 6.81 20.50
C SER A 264 -11.36 5.63 20.40
N VAL A 265 -11.55 4.92 21.52
CA VAL A 265 -12.53 3.83 21.62
C VAL A 265 -13.95 4.34 21.38
N ALA A 266 -14.30 5.53 21.92
CA ALA A 266 -15.61 6.12 21.72
C ALA A 266 -15.93 6.39 20.25
N GLU A 267 -14.93 6.82 19.46
CA GLU A 267 -15.12 7.01 18.01
C GLU A 267 -15.30 5.69 17.26
N ILE A 268 -14.66 4.60 17.73
CA ILE A 268 -14.89 3.25 17.18
C ILE A 268 -16.32 2.78 17.51
N GLU A 269 -16.76 2.96 18.76
CA GLU A 269 -18.12 2.61 19.18
C GLU A 269 -19.14 3.36 18.33
N GLN A 270 -18.94 4.67 18.12
CA GLN A 270 -19.81 5.47 17.25
C GLN A 270 -19.78 4.96 15.78
N ALA A 271 -18.64 4.55 15.26
CA ALA A 271 -18.57 3.99 13.90
C ALA A 271 -19.37 2.68 13.77
N ILE A 272 -19.33 1.84 14.79
CA ILE A 272 -20.11 0.59 14.84
C ILE A 272 -21.60 0.89 14.91
N GLU A 273 -22.01 1.81 15.78
CA GLU A 273 -23.42 2.24 15.92
C GLU A 273 -23.95 2.84 14.60
N ASP A 274 -23.18 3.73 13.97
CA ASP A 274 -23.53 4.34 12.68
C ASP A 274 -23.70 3.29 11.58
N TYR A 275 -22.83 2.27 11.57
CA TYR A 275 -22.93 1.18 10.60
C TYR A 275 -24.17 0.32 10.83
N GLN A 276 -24.46 -0.04 12.10
CA GLN A 276 -25.65 -0.82 12.47
C GLN A 276 -26.94 -0.07 12.20
N ALA A 277 -26.93 1.26 12.37
CA ALA A 277 -28.06 2.13 12.07
C ALA A 277 -28.22 2.44 10.57
N GLY A 278 -27.28 2.02 9.71
CA GLY A 278 -27.29 2.27 8.26
C GLY A 278 -26.98 3.72 7.88
N VAL A 279 -26.32 4.48 8.76
CA VAL A 279 -25.98 5.91 8.55
C VAL A 279 -24.47 6.17 8.42
N LEU A 280 -23.62 5.13 8.45
CA LEU A 280 -22.17 5.26 8.38
C LEU A 280 -21.71 6.04 7.14
N ALA A 281 -22.35 5.78 6.02
CA ALA A 281 -21.97 6.25 4.69
C ALA A 281 -22.99 7.25 4.13
N GLY A 282 -23.75 7.89 4.98
CA GLY A 282 -24.79 8.88 4.66
C GLY A 282 -24.28 10.31 4.57
#